data_8dfc37552ac16ebcb3a6958d5680b977
#
_entry.id   8dfc37552ac16ebcb3a6958d5680b977
#
_cell.length_a   1.000
_cell.length_b   1.000
_cell.length_c   1.000
_cell.angle_alpha   90.00
_cell.angle_beta   90.00
_cell.angle_gamma   90.00
#
_symmetry.space_group_name_H-M   'P 1'
#
loop_
_entity.id
_entity.type
_entity.pdbx_description
1 polymer ?
#
loop_
_entity_poly.entity_id
_entity_poly.type
_entity_poly.pdbx_seq_one_letter_code
_entity_poly.pdbx_strand_id
1 'polypeptide(L)'
;VTRSPDEFSSSVKIDDDIYIWTGTATQYKVNLLRKFFEQYKQDAADLVFFLDDTKSAAPDDEAERYRVRRKYWEKAIPMIQAATGSFKNVSPQKNNTIMGGTNKPGVSVSCIANFDSARVEIYIDVGNYDRNRKLFSIFENHRLEIETAYGKSLTWVSQDGVRACRIYDKLEGVSITNEEDWDAMVSFHANKAKALLTIVQP
;
A
#
# COMPACT_ATOMS: atom_id res chain seq x y z
N VAL A 1 -1.38 32.75 5.30
CA VAL A 1 -0.73 32.99 6.60
C VAL A 1 0.73 33.30 6.32
N THR A 2 1.05 34.59 6.27
CA THR A 2 2.43 35.08 6.09
C THR A 2 3.21 34.95 7.40
N ARG A 3 3.92 33.85 7.55
CA ARG A 3 4.95 33.71 8.58
C ARG A 3 6.33 33.75 7.93
N SER A 4 7.31 34.33 8.63
CA SER A 4 8.67 34.45 8.13
C SER A 4 9.30 33.08 7.89
N PRO A 5 10.13 32.89 6.84
CA PRO A 5 10.84 31.63 6.56
C PRO A 5 11.69 31.14 7.72
N ASP A 6 12.19 32.06 8.55
CA ASP A 6 13.07 31.74 9.69
C ASP A 6 12.33 31.04 10.85
N GLU A 7 10.99 31.02 10.83
CA GLU A 7 10.18 30.33 11.83
C GLU A 7 10.02 28.84 11.56
N PHE A 8 10.42 28.35 10.36
CA PHE A 8 10.24 26.96 9.95
C PHE A 8 11.50 26.40 9.31
N SER A 9 12.17 25.51 9.97
CA SER A 9 13.39 24.84 9.47
C SER A 9 13.19 24.02 8.19
N SER A 10 11.97 23.88 7.70
CA SER A 10 11.59 23.07 6.54
C SER A 10 10.60 23.79 5.61
N SER A 11 10.65 25.12 5.54
CA SER A 11 9.81 25.88 4.61
C SER A 11 10.44 25.90 3.20
N VAL A 12 9.59 25.88 2.17
CA VAL A 12 9.97 26.03 0.77
C VAL A 12 9.35 27.30 0.24
N LYS A 13 10.20 28.22 -0.26
CA LYS A 13 9.72 29.41 -0.97
C LYS A 13 9.21 29.02 -2.34
N ILE A 14 7.95 29.34 -2.64
CA ILE A 14 7.30 29.06 -3.93
C ILE A 14 7.25 30.31 -4.78
N ASP A 15 6.92 31.44 -4.17
CA ASP A 15 6.92 32.78 -4.77
C ASP A 15 7.34 33.81 -3.73
N ASP A 16 7.50 35.09 -4.09
CA ASP A 16 8.03 36.11 -3.22
C ASP A 16 7.25 36.27 -1.90
N ASP A 17 5.96 35.91 -1.90
CA ASP A 17 5.08 36.01 -0.74
C ASP A 17 4.49 34.66 -0.27
N ILE A 18 4.87 33.53 -0.90
CA ILE A 18 4.26 32.22 -0.61
C ILE A 18 5.33 31.24 -0.13
N TYR A 19 5.16 30.76 1.09
CA TYR A 19 5.98 29.72 1.72
C TYR A 19 5.12 28.54 2.10
N ILE A 20 5.58 27.34 1.82
CA ILE A 20 4.98 26.10 2.31
C ILE A 20 5.86 25.52 3.40
N TRP A 21 5.27 25.25 4.54
CA TRP A 21 5.89 24.42 5.54
C TRP A 21 5.76 22.95 5.13
N THR A 22 6.88 22.27 4.93
CA THR A 22 6.88 20.90 4.42
C THR A 22 7.01 19.86 5.54
N GLY A 23 7.24 20.25 6.78
CA GLY A 23 7.34 19.34 7.92
C GLY A 23 8.19 18.10 7.59
N THR A 24 7.56 16.96 7.45
CA THR A 24 8.16 15.67 7.11
C THR A 24 8.13 15.34 5.61
N ALA A 25 7.80 16.30 4.73
CA ALA A 25 7.73 16.03 3.30
C ALA A 25 9.11 15.67 2.72
N THR A 26 9.17 14.61 1.95
CA THR A 26 10.38 14.24 1.23
C THR A 26 10.67 15.24 0.12
N GLN A 27 11.94 15.37 -0.30
CA GLN A 27 12.34 16.25 -1.40
C GLN A 27 11.56 15.97 -2.70
N TYR A 28 11.13 14.74 -2.90
CA TYR A 28 10.27 14.35 -4.03
C TYR A 28 8.90 15.03 -3.98
N LYS A 29 8.24 15.05 -2.81
CA LYS A 29 6.94 15.72 -2.63
C LYS A 29 7.06 17.22 -2.82
N VAL A 30 8.13 17.83 -2.32
CA VAL A 30 8.44 19.24 -2.51
C VAL A 30 8.59 19.58 -4.00
N ASN A 31 9.31 18.77 -4.76
CA ASN A 31 9.51 18.97 -6.19
C ASN A 31 8.21 18.78 -6.98
N LEU A 32 7.35 17.84 -6.58
CA LEU A 32 6.04 17.62 -7.19
C LEU A 32 5.12 18.83 -6.95
N LEU A 33 5.07 19.34 -5.72
CA LEU A 33 4.32 20.54 -5.37
C LEU A 33 4.82 21.76 -6.14
N ARG A 34 6.14 21.95 -6.24
CA ARG A 34 6.72 23.05 -7.02
C ARG A 34 6.29 23.00 -8.49
N LYS A 35 6.34 21.84 -9.14
CA LYS A 35 5.84 21.65 -10.52
C LYS A 35 4.35 21.94 -10.64
N PHE A 36 3.56 21.52 -9.66
CA PHE A 36 2.14 21.77 -9.65
C PHE A 36 1.84 23.28 -9.55
N PHE A 37 2.53 24.01 -8.66
CA PHE A 37 2.40 25.47 -8.55
C PHE A 37 2.86 26.22 -9.80
N GLU A 38 3.91 25.80 -10.46
CA GLU A 38 4.33 26.38 -11.74
C GLU A 38 3.27 26.24 -12.83
N GLN A 39 2.51 25.13 -12.80
CA GLN A 39 1.47 24.84 -13.78
C GLN A 39 0.14 25.56 -13.50
N TYR A 40 -0.18 25.81 -12.23
CA TYR A 40 -1.49 26.31 -11.77
C TYR A 40 -1.39 27.57 -10.93
N LYS A 41 -0.62 28.56 -11.36
CA LYS A 41 -0.36 29.82 -10.64
C LYS A 41 -1.61 30.63 -10.23
N GLN A 42 -2.79 30.36 -10.80
CA GLN A 42 -4.02 31.12 -10.54
C GLN A 42 -4.82 30.67 -9.32
N ASP A 43 -4.60 29.45 -8.80
CA ASP A 43 -5.42 28.87 -7.72
C ASP A 43 -4.63 28.65 -6.41
N ALA A 44 -3.57 29.45 -6.18
CA ALA A 44 -2.69 29.28 -5.03
C ALA A 44 -3.39 29.39 -3.67
N ALA A 45 -4.45 30.19 -3.55
CA ALA A 45 -5.23 30.35 -2.33
C ALA A 45 -6.05 29.10 -2.00
N ASP A 46 -6.68 28.49 -3.01
CA ASP A 46 -7.47 27.27 -2.86
C ASP A 46 -6.57 26.05 -2.58
N LEU A 47 -5.36 26.08 -3.10
CA LEU A 47 -4.39 25.00 -2.88
C LEU A 47 -3.79 25.00 -1.46
N VAL A 48 -3.65 26.18 -0.83
CA VAL A 48 -3.23 26.28 0.58
C VAL A 48 -4.30 25.66 1.48
N PHE A 49 -5.58 25.83 1.17
CA PHE A 49 -6.69 25.22 1.89
C PHE A 49 -6.68 23.67 1.75
N PHE A 50 -6.43 23.17 0.54
CA PHE A 50 -6.34 21.75 0.26
C PHE A 50 -5.16 21.06 0.97
N LEU A 51 -4.04 21.77 1.12
CA LEU A 51 -2.86 21.24 1.83
C LEU A 51 -3.05 21.25 3.36
N ASP A 52 -3.88 22.13 3.89
CA ASP A 52 -4.22 22.17 5.31
C ASP A 52 -5.22 21.05 5.69
N ASP A 53 -6.15 20.73 4.80
CA ASP A 53 -7.10 19.60 4.98
C ASP A 53 -6.42 18.23 4.88
N THR A 54 -5.32 18.12 4.11
CA THR A 54 -4.55 16.87 4.06
C THR A 54 -3.74 16.57 5.34
N LYS A 55 -3.62 17.55 6.24
CA LYS A 55 -3.04 17.33 7.58
C LYS A 55 -3.93 16.47 8.49
N SER A 56 -5.21 16.32 8.17
CA SER A 56 -6.15 15.53 8.99
C SER A 56 -6.12 14.02 8.69
N ALA A 57 -5.46 13.57 7.62
CA ALA A 57 -5.59 12.20 7.12
C ALA A 57 -4.38 11.27 7.32
N ALA A 58 -3.24 11.76 7.78
CA ALA A 58 -2.10 10.88 8.10
C ALA A 58 -1.53 11.26 9.47
N PRO A 59 -1.31 10.32 10.38
CA PRO A 59 -0.58 10.60 11.61
C PRO A 59 0.79 11.18 11.23
N ASP A 60 1.06 12.41 11.66
CA ASP A 60 2.27 13.18 11.35
C ASP A 60 3.54 12.58 12.00
N ASP A 61 3.38 11.53 12.79
CA ASP A 61 4.45 10.83 13.48
C ASP A 61 4.72 9.47 12.81
N GLU A 62 5.91 9.30 12.24
CA GLU A 62 6.40 8.03 11.71
C GLU A 62 6.30 6.92 12.77
N ALA A 63 6.51 7.25 14.04
CA ALA A 63 6.36 6.35 15.17
C ALA A 63 4.90 5.90 15.36
N GLU A 64 3.91 6.78 15.16
CA GLU A 64 2.49 6.43 15.28
C GLU A 64 2.06 5.49 14.15
N ARG A 65 2.45 5.76 12.90
CA ARG A 65 2.16 4.85 11.77
C ARG A 65 2.74 3.46 12.01
N TYR A 66 3.93 3.35 12.59
CA TYR A 66 4.54 2.08 12.90
C TYR A 66 3.83 1.36 14.04
N ARG A 67 3.35 2.10 15.05
CA ARG A 67 2.59 1.57 16.18
C ARG A 67 1.25 1.01 15.73
N VAL A 68 0.50 1.77 14.91
CA VAL A 68 -0.79 1.35 14.34
C VAL A 68 -0.62 0.08 13.50
N ARG A 69 0.37 0.02 12.60
CA ARG A 69 0.64 -1.17 11.79
C ARG A 69 0.99 -2.38 12.64
N ARG A 70 1.83 -2.23 13.64
CA ARG A 70 2.19 -3.32 14.54
C ARG A 70 0.97 -3.84 15.28
N LYS A 71 0.15 -2.96 15.84
CA LYS A 71 -1.09 -3.29 16.57
C LYS A 71 -2.10 -4.02 15.67
N TYR A 72 -2.25 -3.55 14.43
CA TYR A 72 -3.06 -4.23 13.44
C TYR A 72 -2.55 -5.65 13.15
N TRP A 73 -1.24 -5.82 12.92
CA TRP A 73 -0.66 -7.13 12.64
C TRP A 73 -0.68 -8.07 13.85
N GLU A 74 -0.61 -7.56 15.08
CA GLU A 74 -0.82 -8.36 16.30
C GLU A 74 -2.20 -9.02 16.32
N LYS A 75 -3.23 -8.32 15.84
CA LYS A 75 -4.60 -8.85 15.69
C LYS A 75 -4.73 -9.76 14.45
N ALA A 76 -4.19 -9.36 13.33
CA ALA A 76 -4.45 -9.99 12.03
C ALA A 76 -3.67 -11.31 11.85
N ILE A 77 -2.39 -11.36 12.23
CA ILE A 77 -1.52 -12.51 11.96
C ILE A 77 -2.06 -13.82 12.52
N PRO A 78 -2.51 -13.91 13.79
CA PRO A 78 -3.05 -15.17 14.33
C PRO A 78 -4.25 -15.70 13.52
N MET A 79 -5.12 -14.80 13.06
CA MET A 79 -6.30 -15.15 12.26
C MET A 79 -5.91 -15.64 10.86
N ILE A 80 -4.95 -14.95 10.22
CA ILE A 80 -4.42 -15.35 8.93
C ILE A 80 -3.72 -16.71 9.04
N GLN A 81 -2.91 -16.93 10.05
CA GLN A 81 -2.23 -18.21 10.31
C GLN A 81 -3.23 -19.35 10.52
N ALA A 82 -4.25 -19.13 11.34
CA ALA A 82 -5.31 -20.13 11.62
C ALA A 82 -6.08 -20.49 10.34
N ALA A 83 -6.41 -19.50 9.49
CA ALA A 83 -7.16 -19.72 8.27
C ALA A 83 -6.35 -20.41 7.17
N THR A 84 -5.05 -20.11 7.08
CA THR A 84 -4.20 -20.49 5.94
C THR A 84 -3.25 -21.65 6.23
N GLY A 85 -2.90 -21.91 7.49
CA GLY A 85 -1.79 -22.79 7.85
C GLY A 85 -0.40 -22.28 7.41
N SER A 86 -0.34 -21.09 6.83
CA SER A 86 0.85 -20.41 6.31
C SER A 86 1.21 -19.19 7.18
N PHE A 87 2.17 -18.37 6.76
CA PHE A 87 2.65 -17.19 7.50
C PHE A 87 3.28 -17.50 8.87
N LYS A 88 3.74 -18.75 9.09
CA LYS A 88 4.20 -19.23 10.42
C LYS A 88 5.37 -18.44 11.01
N ASN A 89 6.24 -17.88 10.15
CA ASN A 89 7.45 -17.16 10.56
C ASN A 89 7.25 -15.63 10.47
N VAL A 90 5.99 -15.17 10.41
CA VAL A 90 5.67 -13.74 10.32
C VAL A 90 5.33 -13.23 11.72
N SER A 91 5.94 -12.12 12.10
CA SER A 91 5.67 -11.39 13.33
C SER A 91 5.13 -9.99 13.06
N PRO A 92 4.43 -9.37 14.02
CA PRO A 92 3.97 -8.00 13.90
C PRO A 92 5.12 -7.02 13.62
N GLN A 93 4.97 -6.21 12.58
CA GLN A 93 6.03 -5.35 12.09
C GLN A 93 5.51 -3.96 11.69
N LYS A 94 6.45 -3.04 11.48
CA LYS A 94 6.16 -1.64 11.11
C LYS A 94 5.73 -1.44 9.65
N ASN A 95 5.96 -2.44 8.79
CA ASN A 95 5.58 -2.38 7.39
C ASN A 95 4.06 -2.61 7.22
N ASN A 96 3.50 -2.06 6.17
CA ASN A 96 2.10 -2.29 5.81
C ASN A 96 1.84 -3.65 5.14
N THR A 97 2.89 -4.45 4.93
CA THR A 97 2.83 -5.72 4.17
C THR A 97 3.43 -6.85 4.98
N ILE A 98 2.74 -7.99 5.00
CA ILE A 98 3.27 -9.27 5.44
C ILE A 98 3.20 -10.27 4.28
N MET A 99 4.13 -11.25 4.25
CA MET A 99 4.26 -12.21 3.16
C MET A 99 4.26 -13.64 3.68
N GLY A 100 3.47 -14.51 3.04
CA GLY A 100 3.47 -15.95 3.23
C GLY A 100 4.10 -16.66 2.04
N GLY A 101 4.96 -17.63 2.30
CA GLY A 101 5.58 -18.45 1.25
C GLY A 101 4.59 -19.43 0.61
N THR A 102 4.79 -19.71 -0.67
CA THR A 102 3.94 -20.60 -1.46
C THR A 102 4.62 -21.93 -1.82
N ASN A 103 5.81 -22.23 -1.29
CA ASN A 103 6.70 -23.33 -1.72
C ASN A 103 7.12 -23.25 -3.20
N LYS A 104 6.80 -22.15 -3.89
CA LYS A 104 7.26 -21.87 -5.27
C LYS A 104 8.24 -20.69 -5.23
N PRO A 105 9.51 -20.89 -5.64
CA PRO A 105 10.49 -19.81 -5.61
C PRO A 105 10.01 -18.57 -6.37
N GLY A 106 10.13 -17.40 -5.74
CA GLY A 106 9.74 -16.12 -6.33
C GLY A 106 8.24 -15.85 -6.43
N VAL A 107 7.41 -16.73 -5.84
CA VAL A 107 5.96 -16.49 -5.71
C VAL A 107 5.59 -16.48 -4.24
N SER A 108 4.92 -15.46 -3.81
CA SER A 108 4.41 -15.33 -2.43
C SER A 108 2.97 -14.81 -2.43
N VAL A 109 2.25 -15.09 -1.36
CA VAL A 109 0.97 -14.43 -1.07
C VAL A 109 1.22 -13.35 -0.04
N SER A 110 0.80 -12.13 -0.32
CA SER A 110 1.00 -10.98 0.58
C SER A 110 -0.34 -10.42 1.04
N CYS A 111 -0.37 -9.97 2.30
CA CYS A 111 -1.46 -9.17 2.85
C CYS A 111 -0.94 -7.76 3.08
N ILE A 112 -1.67 -6.76 2.60
CA ILE A 112 -1.29 -5.34 2.66
C ILE A 112 -2.41 -4.56 3.33
N ALA A 113 -2.07 -3.82 4.39
CA ALA A 113 -2.98 -2.94 5.11
C ALA A 113 -2.58 -1.48 4.87
N ASN A 114 -3.42 -0.74 4.15
CA ASN A 114 -3.21 0.65 3.77
C ASN A 114 -4.12 1.60 4.57
N PHE A 115 -3.94 2.90 4.34
CA PHE A 115 -4.76 3.96 4.94
C PHE A 115 -6.14 4.10 4.29
N ASP A 116 -6.35 3.50 3.13
CA ASP A 116 -7.58 3.61 2.32
C ASP A 116 -8.16 2.25 1.90
N SER A 117 -7.46 1.16 2.22
CA SER A 117 -7.82 -0.16 1.70
C SER A 117 -7.07 -1.30 2.37
N ALA A 118 -7.60 -2.52 2.23
CA ALA A 118 -6.86 -3.76 2.45
C ALA A 118 -6.68 -4.51 1.12
N ARG A 119 -5.54 -5.16 0.92
CA ARG A 119 -5.23 -5.90 -0.31
C ARG A 119 -4.62 -7.26 0.02
N VAL A 120 -4.96 -8.27 -0.78
CA VAL A 120 -4.23 -9.54 -0.85
C VAL A 120 -3.73 -9.73 -2.26
N GLU A 121 -2.52 -10.25 -2.42
CA GLU A 121 -1.92 -10.42 -3.73
C GLU A 121 -1.08 -11.68 -3.85
N ILE A 122 -1.03 -12.25 -5.06
CA ILE A 122 0.07 -13.09 -5.52
C ILE A 122 1.17 -12.13 -5.99
N TYR A 123 2.29 -12.14 -5.31
CA TYR A 123 3.45 -11.34 -5.64
C TYR A 123 4.48 -12.22 -6.35
N ILE A 124 4.89 -11.84 -7.56
CA ILE A 124 5.79 -12.59 -8.42
C ILE A 124 7.08 -11.81 -8.59
N ASP A 125 8.17 -12.28 -7.99
CA ASP A 125 9.51 -11.72 -8.14
C ASP A 125 10.61 -12.77 -7.90
N VAL A 126 11.12 -13.33 -8.99
CA VAL A 126 12.29 -14.25 -9.00
C VAL A 126 13.61 -13.48 -9.18
N GLY A 127 13.63 -12.17 -8.98
CA GLY A 127 14.82 -11.31 -9.11
C GLY A 127 15.21 -10.97 -10.55
N ASN A 128 14.46 -11.39 -11.57
CA ASN A 128 14.75 -11.16 -12.97
C ASN A 128 13.48 -10.73 -13.72
N TYR A 129 13.56 -9.63 -14.46
CA TYR A 129 12.43 -9.02 -15.16
C TYR A 129 11.76 -9.98 -16.14
N ASP A 130 12.52 -10.58 -17.06
CA ASP A 130 11.98 -11.44 -18.12
C ASP A 130 11.39 -12.75 -17.56
N ARG A 131 12.02 -13.30 -16.53
CA ARG A 131 11.50 -14.49 -15.84
C ARG A 131 10.18 -14.18 -15.13
N ASN A 132 10.06 -13.01 -14.52
CA ASN A 132 8.81 -12.58 -13.89
C ASN A 132 7.69 -12.45 -14.92
N ARG A 133 7.96 -11.87 -16.10
CA ARG A 133 6.99 -11.78 -17.19
C ARG A 133 6.55 -13.16 -17.70
N LYS A 134 7.51 -14.07 -17.91
CA LYS A 134 7.19 -15.45 -18.30
C LYS A 134 6.32 -16.16 -17.26
N LEU A 135 6.65 -16.01 -15.98
CA LEU A 135 5.88 -16.61 -14.91
C LEU A 135 4.48 -15.98 -14.80
N PHE A 136 4.37 -14.65 -14.93
CA PHE A 136 3.10 -13.96 -14.97
C PHE A 136 2.21 -14.43 -16.14
N SER A 137 2.78 -14.59 -17.34
CA SER A 137 2.05 -15.10 -18.52
C SER A 137 1.52 -16.53 -18.30
N ILE A 138 2.21 -17.37 -17.53
CA ILE A 138 1.69 -18.70 -17.17
C ILE A 138 0.41 -18.55 -16.34
N PHE A 139 0.41 -17.66 -15.33
CA PHE A 139 -0.79 -17.38 -14.55
C PHE A 139 -1.90 -16.77 -15.44
N GLU A 140 -1.55 -15.86 -16.33
CA GLU A 140 -2.50 -15.17 -17.21
C GLU A 140 -3.21 -16.11 -18.19
N ASN A 141 -2.51 -17.12 -18.69
CA ASN A 141 -3.09 -18.17 -19.54
C ASN A 141 -4.15 -19.01 -18.80
N HIS A 142 -4.08 -19.07 -17.46
CA HIS A 142 -5.06 -19.76 -16.60
C HIS A 142 -6.00 -18.78 -15.88
N ARG A 143 -6.10 -17.53 -16.36
CA ARG A 143 -6.85 -16.47 -15.71
C ARG A 143 -8.29 -16.85 -15.37
N LEU A 144 -9.01 -17.42 -16.32
CA LEU A 144 -10.42 -17.81 -16.13
C LEU A 144 -10.56 -18.88 -15.04
N GLU A 145 -9.69 -19.86 -15.01
CA GLU A 145 -9.66 -20.92 -14.00
C GLU A 145 -9.35 -20.35 -12.62
N ILE A 146 -8.37 -19.45 -12.54
CA ILE A 146 -7.95 -18.78 -11.32
C ILE A 146 -9.09 -17.90 -10.77
N GLU A 147 -9.71 -17.07 -11.59
CA GLU A 147 -10.80 -16.18 -11.17
C GLU A 147 -12.07 -16.96 -10.80
N THR A 148 -12.34 -18.07 -11.48
CA THR A 148 -13.42 -19.00 -11.13
C THR A 148 -13.18 -19.64 -9.76
N ALA A 149 -11.98 -20.16 -9.52
CA ALA A 149 -11.63 -20.76 -8.23
C ALA A 149 -11.59 -19.71 -7.10
N TYR A 150 -11.22 -18.48 -7.40
CA TYR A 150 -11.20 -17.37 -6.45
C TYR A 150 -12.61 -16.83 -6.14
N GLY A 151 -13.56 -17.00 -7.07
CA GLY A 151 -14.95 -16.59 -6.95
C GLY A 151 -15.27 -15.17 -7.42
N LYS A 152 -14.29 -14.46 -8.01
CA LYS A 152 -14.45 -13.13 -8.63
C LYS A 152 -13.25 -12.75 -9.49
N SER A 153 -13.41 -11.72 -10.33
CA SER A 153 -12.30 -11.14 -11.08
C SER A 153 -11.24 -10.55 -10.18
N LEU A 154 -9.99 -10.68 -10.60
CA LEU A 154 -8.80 -10.14 -9.96
C LEU A 154 -8.20 -8.99 -10.78
N THR A 155 -7.38 -8.18 -10.15
CA THR A 155 -6.58 -7.17 -10.85
C THR A 155 -5.22 -7.76 -11.21
N TRP A 156 -4.87 -7.69 -12.50
CA TRP A 156 -3.64 -8.26 -13.07
C TRP A 156 -2.70 -7.11 -13.45
N VAL A 157 -1.50 -7.10 -12.89
CA VAL A 157 -0.53 -6.01 -13.09
C VAL A 157 0.84 -6.55 -13.49
N SER A 158 1.23 -6.19 -14.70
CA SER A 158 2.54 -6.47 -15.31
C SER A 158 2.98 -5.20 -16.04
N GLN A 159 3.50 -4.23 -15.28
CA GLN A 159 3.82 -2.88 -15.78
C GLN A 159 5.25 -2.83 -16.33
N ASP A 160 5.43 -2.18 -17.50
CA ASP A 160 6.74 -1.94 -18.07
C ASP A 160 7.64 -1.13 -17.15
N GLY A 161 8.93 -1.51 -17.09
CA GLY A 161 9.90 -0.90 -16.19
C GLY A 161 9.80 -1.33 -14.72
N VAL A 162 8.75 -2.05 -14.32
CA VAL A 162 8.60 -2.59 -12.96
C VAL A 162 8.95 -4.08 -12.97
N ARG A 163 9.94 -4.49 -12.19
CA ARG A 163 10.42 -5.87 -12.18
C ARG A 163 9.35 -6.88 -11.74
N ALA A 164 8.68 -6.62 -10.64
CA ALA A 164 7.69 -7.54 -10.07
C ALA A 164 6.35 -7.47 -10.79
N CYS A 165 5.63 -8.61 -10.82
CA CYS A 165 4.23 -8.68 -11.26
C CYS A 165 3.31 -8.98 -10.09
N ARG A 166 2.03 -8.62 -10.20
CA ARG A 166 1.03 -8.80 -9.14
C ARG A 166 -0.31 -9.23 -9.70
N ILE A 167 -0.98 -10.10 -8.96
CA ILE A 167 -2.38 -10.48 -9.19
C ILE A 167 -3.08 -10.28 -7.86
N TYR A 168 -4.07 -9.40 -7.77
CA TYR A 168 -4.59 -9.02 -6.46
C TYR A 168 -6.10 -8.76 -6.42
N ASP A 169 -6.62 -8.87 -5.21
CA ASP A 169 -7.94 -8.39 -4.78
C ASP A 169 -7.79 -7.27 -3.76
N LYS A 170 -8.73 -6.32 -3.74
CA LYS A 170 -8.72 -5.14 -2.88
C LYS A 170 -10.08 -4.96 -2.20
N LEU A 171 -10.06 -4.65 -0.92
CA LEU A 171 -11.19 -4.16 -0.14
C LEU A 171 -11.01 -2.65 0.01
N GLU A 172 -11.91 -1.90 -0.60
CA GLU A 172 -11.94 -0.43 -0.55
C GLU A 172 -12.74 0.07 0.64
N GLY A 173 -12.54 1.35 1.00
CA GLY A 173 -13.32 2.05 2.02
C GLY A 173 -13.03 1.60 3.44
N VAL A 174 -11.87 1.00 3.68
CA VAL A 174 -11.37 0.61 5.01
C VAL A 174 -9.99 1.22 5.25
N SER A 175 -9.67 1.53 6.51
CA SER A 175 -8.40 2.15 6.87
C SER A 175 -7.73 1.45 8.04
N ILE A 176 -6.42 1.26 7.94
CA ILE A 176 -5.63 0.74 9.06
C ILE A 176 -5.63 1.68 10.27
N THR A 177 -5.90 2.98 10.07
CA THR A 177 -5.99 3.97 11.15
C THR A 177 -7.34 3.98 11.86
N ASN A 178 -8.37 3.35 11.28
CA ASN A 178 -9.67 3.19 11.91
C ASN A 178 -9.80 1.77 12.49
N GLU A 179 -9.74 1.65 13.81
CA GLU A 179 -9.83 0.34 14.48
C GLU A 179 -11.19 -0.36 14.26
N GLU A 180 -12.25 0.38 13.93
CA GLU A 180 -13.57 -0.20 13.61
C GLU A 180 -13.55 -1.00 12.29
N ASP A 181 -12.65 -0.66 11.36
CA ASP A 181 -12.49 -1.37 10.10
C ASP A 181 -11.68 -2.66 10.23
N TRP A 182 -10.95 -2.84 11.34
CA TRP A 182 -9.98 -3.92 11.47
C TRP A 182 -10.60 -5.32 11.39
N ASP A 183 -11.80 -5.53 11.91
CA ASP A 183 -12.46 -6.83 11.83
C ASP A 183 -12.78 -7.21 10.39
N ALA A 184 -13.26 -6.25 9.59
CA ALA A 184 -13.51 -6.44 8.17
C ALA A 184 -12.21 -6.70 7.40
N MET A 185 -11.16 -5.91 7.67
CA MET A 185 -9.84 -6.07 7.04
C MET A 185 -9.19 -7.42 7.40
N VAL A 186 -9.25 -7.84 8.65
CA VAL A 186 -8.69 -9.13 9.12
C VAL A 186 -9.43 -10.29 8.48
N SER A 187 -10.76 -10.25 8.46
CA SER A 187 -11.59 -11.27 7.81
C SER A 187 -11.28 -11.36 6.31
N PHE A 188 -11.15 -10.22 5.65
CA PHE A 188 -10.75 -10.15 4.24
C PHE A 188 -9.37 -10.78 4.02
N HIS A 189 -8.34 -10.39 4.78
CA HIS A 189 -7.00 -10.93 4.68
C HIS A 189 -6.98 -12.45 4.90
N ALA A 190 -7.62 -12.95 5.96
CA ALA A 190 -7.62 -14.38 6.29
C ALA A 190 -8.28 -15.22 5.19
N ASN A 191 -9.50 -14.84 4.77
CA ASN A 191 -10.27 -15.60 3.78
C ASN A 191 -9.63 -15.51 2.39
N LYS A 192 -9.18 -14.33 1.99
CA LYS A 192 -8.67 -14.10 0.64
C LYS A 192 -7.23 -14.61 0.48
N ALA A 193 -6.39 -14.53 1.52
CA ALA A 193 -5.08 -15.18 1.51
C ALA A 193 -5.21 -16.71 1.42
N LYS A 194 -6.17 -17.32 2.14
CA LYS A 194 -6.46 -18.74 2.03
C LYS A 194 -6.82 -19.13 0.58
N ALA A 195 -7.74 -18.38 -0.05
CA ALA A 195 -8.16 -18.63 -1.43
C ALA A 195 -6.97 -18.55 -2.42
N LEU A 196 -6.14 -17.50 -2.31
CA LEU A 196 -4.95 -17.36 -3.17
C LEU A 196 -3.93 -18.48 -2.93
N LEU A 197 -3.69 -18.87 -1.67
CA LEU A 197 -2.78 -19.98 -1.36
C LEU A 197 -3.27 -21.31 -1.94
N THR A 198 -4.57 -21.60 -1.87
CA THR A 198 -5.17 -22.80 -2.47
C THR A 198 -4.95 -22.85 -3.99
N ILE A 199 -5.01 -21.70 -4.66
CA ILE A 199 -4.78 -21.59 -6.11
C ILE A 199 -3.30 -21.80 -6.45
N VAL A 200 -2.40 -21.25 -5.64
CA VAL A 200 -0.95 -21.28 -5.93
C VAL A 200 -0.28 -22.55 -5.45
N GLN A 201 -0.86 -23.26 -4.47
CA GLN A 201 -0.34 -24.50 -3.85
C GLN A 201 -1.33 -25.66 -4.10
N PRO A 202 -1.56 -26.07 -5.34
CA PRO A 202 -2.41 -27.23 -5.61
C PRO A 202 -1.78 -28.53 -5.12
#